data_23fd78a1830bca99c5b5beb52b3b271f
#
_entry.id   23fd78a1830bca99c5b5beb52b3b271f
#
_cell.length_a   1.000
_cell.length_b   1.000
_cell.length_c   1.000
_cell.angle_alpha   90.00
_cell.angle_beta   90.00
_cell.angle_gamma   90.00
#
_symmetry.space_group_name_H-M   'P 1'
#
loop_
_entity.id
_entity.type
_entity.pdbx_description
1 polymer ?
#
loop_
_entity_poly.entity_id
_entity_poly.type
_entity_poly.pdbx_seq_one_letter_code
_entity_poly.pdbx_strand_id
1 'polypeptide(L)'
;MDFRRWASASLAIVTGLLGSAARVVAQPPVPTRCAVGIPASETSGYVPLPRGDVFCPLLADPKGQRSFVSYLHETSDDGDMNVGSVGISDAFGLLRVGGPKPGDGFQISLAGSVFAQFDLDASSYDLLNADYIIGLPINFRRKAFSMRFRLYHQSSHLGDEFLLRESNPKFERENISFEAAEMILSLDGGPFRIYGGGEYLLRREPKDLERYVAHGGVELRPARRLLRFGTVAGVRFVAGGDLKASQEQDWKPAVSVRTGFEFDRPRDTDPPGRRWGLLFEAYTGPSPYGQFFRNQVRYFGAGIHFTL
;
A
#
# COMPACT_ATOMS: atom_id res chain seq x y z
N MET A 1 -1.70 -30.07 8.60
CA MET A 1 -0.98 -29.35 9.66
C MET A 1 -1.96 -28.39 10.32
N ASP A 2 -2.14 -28.47 11.63
CA ASP A 2 -3.37 -28.01 12.34
C ASP A 2 -3.41 -26.49 12.50
N PHE A 3 -4.34 -25.83 11.83
CA PHE A 3 -4.56 -24.37 11.75
C PHE A 3 -4.84 -23.71 13.13
N ARG A 4 -5.24 -24.49 14.12
CA ARG A 4 -5.52 -24.00 15.50
C ARG A 4 -4.30 -23.53 16.28
N ARG A 5 -3.09 -23.99 15.94
CA ARG A 5 -1.86 -23.65 16.67
C ARG A 5 -1.25 -22.29 16.31
N TRP A 6 -1.52 -21.78 15.11
CA TRP A 6 -0.97 -20.49 14.65
C TRP A 6 -1.80 -19.28 15.09
N ALA A 7 -3.11 -19.43 15.20
CA ALA A 7 -3.98 -18.37 15.71
C ALA A 7 -3.69 -18.04 17.17
N SER A 8 -3.27 -19.03 17.98
CA SER A 8 -2.96 -18.84 19.40
C SER A 8 -1.64 -18.12 19.65
N ALA A 9 -0.66 -18.27 18.77
CA ALA A 9 0.65 -17.61 18.94
C ALA A 9 0.61 -16.12 18.55
N SER A 10 -0.20 -15.75 17.55
CA SER A 10 -0.33 -14.36 17.12
C SER A 10 -1.14 -13.49 18.09
N LEU A 11 -2.09 -14.10 18.80
CA LEU A 11 -2.92 -13.37 19.78
C LEU A 11 -2.15 -13.09 21.09
N ALA A 12 -1.21 -13.96 21.48
CA ALA A 12 -0.43 -13.79 22.69
C ALA A 12 0.59 -12.63 22.61
N ILE A 13 1.06 -12.26 21.42
CA ILE A 13 1.98 -11.14 21.22
C ILE A 13 1.25 -9.79 21.32
N VAL A 14 -0.03 -9.72 20.95
CA VAL A 14 -0.83 -8.49 21.02
C VAL A 14 -1.34 -8.20 22.41
N THR A 15 -1.66 -9.22 23.22
CA THR A 15 -2.17 -9.05 24.59
C THR A 15 -1.10 -8.71 25.62
N GLY A 16 0.18 -9.04 25.39
CA GLY A 16 1.28 -8.70 26.30
C GLY A 16 1.68 -7.21 26.30
N LEU A 17 1.24 -6.41 25.33
CA LEU A 17 1.58 -4.99 25.20
C LEU A 17 0.55 -4.02 25.81
N LEU A 18 -0.56 -4.52 26.36
CA LEU A 18 -1.64 -3.69 26.92
C LEU A 18 -1.54 -3.46 28.45
N GLY A 19 -0.52 -4.02 29.12
CA GLY A 19 -0.44 -4.07 30.57
C GLY A 19 0.31 -2.94 31.29
N SER A 20 0.81 -1.90 30.62
CA SER A 20 1.50 -0.77 31.27
C SER A 20 0.73 0.51 31.05
N ALA A 21 -0.12 0.89 31.99
CA ALA A 21 -0.72 2.21 32.06
C ALA A 21 0.36 3.27 32.36
N ALA A 22 1.20 3.57 31.38
CA ALA A 22 2.10 4.70 31.43
C ALA A 22 1.28 5.98 31.30
N ARG A 23 1.39 6.91 32.26
CA ARG A 23 0.83 8.26 32.19
C ARG A 23 1.16 8.87 30.84
N VAL A 24 0.12 9.09 30.02
CA VAL A 24 0.23 9.83 28.76
C VAL A 24 0.48 11.29 29.14
N VAL A 25 1.74 11.67 29.22
CA VAL A 25 2.13 13.06 29.13
C VAL A 25 1.72 13.51 27.74
N ALA A 26 0.83 14.49 27.62
CA ALA A 26 0.39 15.06 26.36
C ALA A 26 1.64 15.58 25.62
N GLN A 27 2.12 14.77 24.69
CA GLN A 27 3.22 15.21 23.80
C GLN A 27 2.67 16.31 22.89
N PRO A 28 3.48 17.33 22.58
CA PRO A 28 3.08 18.36 21.63
C PRO A 28 2.62 17.70 20.34
N PRO A 29 1.65 18.27 19.61
CA PRO A 29 1.08 17.66 18.41
C PRO A 29 2.21 17.32 17.45
N VAL A 30 2.46 16.02 17.29
CA VAL A 30 3.45 15.52 16.35
C VAL A 30 3.03 16.03 14.98
N PRO A 31 3.90 16.76 14.26
CA PRO A 31 3.59 17.20 12.91
C PRO A 31 3.16 15.96 12.12
N THR A 32 2.09 16.10 11.35
CA THR A 32 1.41 15.03 10.62
C THR A 32 2.43 14.07 10.00
N ARG A 33 2.36 12.81 10.38
CA ARG A 33 3.35 11.77 10.04
C ARG A 33 3.51 11.53 8.56
N CYS A 34 2.58 12.08 7.79
CA CYS A 34 2.49 11.97 6.35
C CYS A 34 3.02 13.19 5.58
N ALA A 35 3.27 14.30 6.24
CA ALA A 35 3.94 15.45 5.63
C ALA A 35 5.41 15.18 5.32
N VAL A 36 5.76 13.90 5.15
CA VAL A 36 7.07 13.45 4.69
C VAL A 36 7.18 13.81 3.22
N GLY A 37 8.24 14.51 2.90
CA GLY A 37 8.44 15.00 1.54
C GLY A 37 7.84 16.37 1.27
N ILE A 38 7.07 17.00 2.19
CA ILE A 38 6.62 18.38 2.03
C ILE A 38 7.68 19.32 2.62
N PRO A 39 8.36 20.14 1.79
CA PRO A 39 9.29 21.16 2.28
C PRO A 39 8.58 22.19 3.15
N ALA A 40 9.29 22.78 4.11
CA ALA A 40 8.74 23.83 4.98
C ALA A 40 8.25 25.05 4.17
N SER A 41 8.91 25.36 3.06
CA SER A 41 8.53 26.43 2.12
C SER A 41 7.21 26.19 1.38
N GLU A 42 6.73 24.93 1.34
CA GLU A 42 5.54 24.51 0.58
C GLU A 42 4.34 24.21 1.48
N THR A 43 4.33 24.68 2.71
CA THR A 43 3.29 24.34 3.69
C THR A 43 2.09 25.29 3.67
N SER A 44 2.16 26.44 2.97
CA SER A 44 1.09 27.44 2.95
C SER A 44 0.94 28.07 1.58
N GLY A 45 -0.28 28.59 1.29
CA GLY A 45 -0.60 29.25 0.01
C GLY A 45 -0.76 28.30 -1.15
N TYR A 46 -0.64 28.85 -2.37
CA TYR A 46 -0.70 28.11 -3.63
C TYR A 46 0.71 27.67 -4.01
N VAL A 47 0.91 26.38 -4.15
CA VAL A 47 2.19 25.77 -4.53
C VAL A 47 2.02 24.98 -5.82
N PRO A 48 2.49 25.49 -6.95
CA PRO A 48 2.55 24.72 -8.18
C PRO A 48 3.66 23.66 -8.10
N LEU A 49 3.43 22.51 -8.70
CA LEU A 49 4.37 21.38 -8.75
C LEU A 49 4.93 20.99 -7.36
N PRO A 50 4.06 20.78 -6.36
CA PRO A 50 4.49 20.55 -4.99
C PRO A 50 5.22 19.20 -4.83
N ARG A 51 6.15 19.14 -3.88
CA ARG A 51 6.80 17.89 -3.47
C ARG A 51 6.04 17.22 -2.33
N GLY A 52 6.06 15.88 -2.29
CA GLY A 52 5.35 15.07 -1.30
C GLY A 52 3.83 15.13 -1.46
N ASP A 53 3.10 14.54 -0.53
CA ASP A 53 1.64 14.47 -0.58
C ASP A 53 1.01 14.72 0.80
N VAL A 54 -0.22 15.23 0.80
CA VAL A 54 -1.01 15.44 2.02
C VAL A 54 -1.73 14.17 2.49
N PHE A 55 -1.88 13.17 1.61
CA PHE A 55 -2.42 11.85 1.95
C PHE A 55 -1.30 10.81 2.00
N CYS A 56 -1.21 10.06 3.11
CA CYS A 56 -0.22 9.00 3.24
C CYS A 56 -0.55 7.80 2.37
N PRO A 57 0.42 7.23 1.66
CA PRO A 57 0.27 5.89 1.07
C PRO A 57 -0.12 4.86 2.15
N LEU A 58 -1.04 3.97 1.79
CA LEU A 58 -1.48 2.89 2.68
C LEU A 58 -0.35 1.87 2.85
N LEU A 59 -0.07 1.48 4.10
CA LEU A 59 1.10 0.64 4.43
C LEU A 59 0.94 -0.78 3.91
N ALA A 60 -0.22 -1.37 4.13
CA ALA A 60 -0.47 -2.78 3.87
C ALA A 60 -1.28 -3.05 2.59
N ASP A 61 -1.76 -2.02 1.89
CA ASP A 61 -2.42 -2.19 0.58
C ASP A 61 -1.40 -2.76 -0.43
N PRO A 62 -1.62 -3.96 -1.01
CA PRO A 62 -0.72 -4.56 -2.00
C PRO A 62 -0.52 -3.69 -3.24
N LYS A 63 -1.53 -2.91 -3.62
CA LYS A 63 -1.53 -1.96 -4.74
C LYS A 63 -1.41 -0.50 -4.29
N GLY A 64 -0.98 -0.28 -3.04
CA GLY A 64 -0.70 1.05 -2.51
C GLY A 64 0.41 1.76 -3.30
N GLN A 65 0.36 3.09 -3.38
CA GLN A 65 1.38 3.92 -4.05
C GLN A 65 2.73 3.86 -3.31
N ARG A 66 3.45 2.76 -3.49
CA ARG A 66 4.78 2.52 -2.93
C ARG A 66 5.62 1.76 -3.94
N SER A 67 6.89 2.10 -4.03
CA SER A 67 7.85 1.29 -4.79
C SER A 67 8.45 0.23 -3.88
N PHE A 68 8.57 -1.01 -4.39
CA PHE A 68 9.12 -2.12 -3.60
C PHE A 68 9.68 -3.22 -4.49
N VAL A 69 10.53 -4.05 -3.89
CA VAL A 69 10.96 -5.35 -4.40
C VAL A 69 10.82 -6.34 -3.25
N SER A 70 10.02 -7.40 -3.45
CA SER A 70 9.71 -8.41 -2.44
C SER A 70 9.96 -9.82 -2.99
N TYR A 71 10.45 -10.70 -2.11
CA TYR A 71 10.45 -12.13 -2.31
C TYR A 71 9.27 -12.71 -1.53
N LEU A 72 8.41 -13.45 -2.20
CA LEU A 72 7.20 -14.05 -1.65
C LEU A 72 7.19 -15.55 -1.93
N HIS A 73 6.76 -16.33 -0.95
CA HIS A 73 6.37 -17.71 -1.14
C HIS A 73 4.85 -17.75 -1.23
N GLU A 74 4.32 -18.07 -2.41
CA GLU A 74 2.90 -18.06 -2.72
C GLU A 74 2.38 -19.49 -2.83
N THR A 75 1.21 -19.74 -2.28
CA THR A 75 0.43 -20.97 -2.39
C THR A 75 -0.91 -20.61 -3.01
N SER A 76 -1.28 -21.30 -4.07
CA SER A 76 -2.57 -21.20 -4.76
C SER A 76 -3.16 -22.59 -5.02
N ASP A 77 -4.31 -22.64 -5.68
CA ASP A 77 -4.91 -23.90 -6.12
C ASP A 77 -4.06 -24.61 -7.19
N ASP A 78 -3.19 -23.86 -7.88
CA ASP A 78 -2.26 -24.38 -8.90
C ASP A 78 -0.93 -24.91 -8.32
N GLY A 79 -0.72 -24.73 -7.01
CA GLY A 79 0.46 -25.19 -6.28
C GLY A 79 1.22 -24.06 -5.59
N ASP A 80 2.44 -24.41 -5.14
CA ASP A 80 3.35 -23.50 -4.46
C ASP A 80 4.38 -22.94 -5.45
N MET A 81 4.70 -21.64 -5.33
CA MET A 81 5.74 -21.02 -6.15
C MET A 81 6.47 -19.92 -5.37
N ASN A 82 7.70 -19.62 -5.79
CA ASN A 82 8.46 -18.48 -5.30
C ASN A 82 8.30 -17.31 -6.27
N VAL A 83 7.81 -16.18 -5.76
CA VAL A 83 7.44 -15.02 -6.58
C VAL A 83 8.32 -13.84 -6.22
N GLY A 84 8.93 -13.25 -7.25
CA GLY A 84 9.50 -11.91 -7.19
C GLY A 84 8.40 -10.89 -7.47
N SER A 85 8.03 -10.09 -6.47
CA SER A 85 7.02 -9.04 -6.65
C SER A 85 7.67 -7.67 -6.66
N VAL A 86 7.34 -6.87 -7.68
CA VAL A 86 7.92 -5.54 -7.90
C VAL A 86 6.81 -4.52 -8.05
N GLY A 87 6.91 -3.43 -7.30
CA GLY A 87 6.06 -2.25 -7.47
C GLY A 87 6.92 -1.02 -7.77
N ILE A 88 6.55 -0.27 -8.80
CA ILE A 88 7.11 1.06 -9.08
C ILE A 88 5.95 2.02 -9.10
N SER A 89 5.97 2.99 -8.18
CA SER A 89 4.89 3.96 -8.03
C SER A 89 5.45 5.33 -7.70
N ASP A 90 4.90 6.35 -8.35
CA ASP A 90 5.20 7.74 -8.04
C ASP A 90 3.97 8.63 -8.27
N ALA A 91 3.95 9.79 -7.62
CA ALA A 91 2.93 10.82 -7.79
C ALA A 91 3.58 12.18 -8.01
N PHE A 92 3.30 12.75 -9.16
CA PHE A 92 3.74 14.09 -9.53
C PHE A 92 2.67 15.12 -9.11
N GLY A 93 3.01 15.95 -8.11
CA GLY A 93 2.12 17.01 -7.65
C GLY A 93 1.91 18.07 -8.73
N LEU A 94 0.64 18.36 -9.02
CA LEU A 94 0.28 19.42 -9.99
C LEU A 94 0.01 20.76 -9.28
N LEU A 95 -0.76 20.68 -8.20
CA LEU A 95 -1.12 21.87 -7.40
C LEU A 95 -1.38 21.47 -5.95
N ARG A 96 -0.86 22.26 -5.03
CA ARG A 96 -1.26 22.23 -3.61
C ARG A 96 -1.80 23.57 -3.18
N VAL A 97 -2.85 23.54 -2.38
CA VAL A 97 -3.32 24.67 -1.58
C VAL A 97 -3.05 24.32 -0.14
N GLY A 98 -2.03 24.93 0.45
CA GLY A 98 -1.60 24.68 1.83
C GLY A 98 -2.66 25.14 2.86
N GLY A 99 -2.79 24.38 3.92
CA GLY A 99 -3.70 24.67 5.03
C GLY A 99 -3.02 25.39 6.20
N PRO A 100 -3.75 25.57 7.30
CA PRO A 100 -3.26 26.36 8.45
C PRO A 100 -2.12 25.67 9.24
N LYS A 101 -1.88 24.39 9.04
CA LYS A 101 -0.79 23.62 9.66
C LYS A 101 0.04 22.93 8.62
N PRO A 102 1.36 22.73 8.84
CA PRO A 102 2.20 21.95 7.95
C PRO A 102 1.59 20.57 7.70
N GLY A 103 1.43 20.21 6.42
CA GLY A 103 0.81 18.98 5.98
C GLY A 103 -0.72 18.98 5.87
N ASP A 104 -1.41 20.03 6.37
CA ASP A 104 -2.80 20.29 6.02
C ASP A 104 -2.89 20.90 4.62
N GLY A 105 -3.99 20.65 3.93
CA GLY A 105 -4.24 21.28 2.63
C GLY A 105 -5.00 20.37 1.68
N PHE A 106 -5.09 20.85 0.47
CA PHE A 106 -5.67 20.17 -0.68
C PHE A 106 -4.57 20.00 -1.74
N GLN A 107 -4.53 18.86 -2.40
CA GLN A 107 -3.53 18.59 -3.45
C GLN A 107 -4.14 17.79 -4.59
N ILE A 108 -3.78 18.14 -5.80
CA ILE A 108 -4.04 17.36 -7.01
C ILE A 108 -2.69 16.87 -7.53
N SER A 109 -2.63 15.60 -7.91
CA SER A 109 -1.43 14.98 -8.45
C SER A 109 -1.77 14.13 -9.68
N LEU A 110 -0.78 13.85 -10.52
CA LEU A 110 -0.80 12.78 -11.50
C LEU A 110 -0.01 11.61 -10.91
N ALA A 111 -0.63 10.44 -10.82
CA ALA A 111 0.00 9.27 -10.22
C ALA A 111 0.09 8.12 -11.22
N GLY A 112 1.23 7.42 -11.20
CA GLY A 112 1.45 6.24 -12.01
C GLY A 112 2.02 5.10 -11.17
N SER A 113 1.62 3.87 -11.49
CA SER A 113 2.14 2.67 -10.83
C SER A 113 2.21 1.50 -11.80
N VAL A 114 3.23 0.69 -11.64
CA VAL A 114 3.36 -0.63 -12.27
C VAL A 114 3.60 -1.65 -11.18
N PHE A 115 2.84 -2.74 -11.20
CA PHE A 115 3.01 -3.86 -10.29
C PHE A 115 3.20 -5.13 -11.09
N ALA A 116 4.33 -5.80 -10.92
CA ALA A 116 4.69 -6.99 -11.67
C ALA A 116 5.04 -8.15 -10.74
N GLN A 117 4.73 -9.36 -11.20
CA GLN A 117 5.13 -10.61 -10.57
C GLN A 117 5.99 -11.44 -11.52
N PHE A 118 7.01 -12.07 -10.97
CA PHE A 118 7.94 -12.94 -11.67
C PHE A 118 7.99 -14.30 -10.98
N ASP A 119 7.94 -15.36 -11.76
CA ASP A 119 8.17 -16.71 -11.28
C ASP A 119 9.67 -16.93 -11.09
N LEU A 120 10.11 -17.03 -9.84
CA LEU A 120 11.52 -17.23 -9.51
C LEU A 120 11.97 -18.69 -9.61
N ASP A 121 11.03 -19.62 -9.76
CA ASP A 121 11.32 -21.05 -9.96
C ASP A 121 11.54 -21.37 -11.44
N ALA A 122 11.11 -20.49 -12.35
CA ALA A 122 11.37 -20.60 -13.77
C ALA A 122 12.83 -20.25 -14.12
N SER A 123 13.40 -20.91 -15.14
CA SER A 123 14.80 -20.75 -15.53
C SER A 123 15.17 -19.32 -15.97
N SER A 124 14.21 -18.56 -16.49
CA SER A 124 14.37 -17.18 -16.99
C SER A 124 13.71 -16.12 -16.11
N TYR A 125 13.19 -16.51 -14.91
CA TYR A 125 12.41 -15.63 -14.04
C TYR A 125 11.23 -15.00 -14.78
N ASP A 126 10.39 -15.86 -15.36
CA ASP A 126 9.32 -15.48 -16.28
C ASP A 126 8.38 -14.44 -15.66
N LEU A 127 8.02 -13.43 -16.45
CA LEU A 127 6.99 -12.48 -16.09
C LEU A 127 5.63 -13.20 -16.04
N LEU A 128 4.95 -13.17 -14.89
CA LEU A 128 3.61 -13.72 -14.71
C LEU A 128 2.54 -12.70 -15.09
N ASN A 129 2.58 -11.52 -14.46
CA ASN A 129 1.59 -10.47 -14.62
C ASN A 129 2.24 -9.08 -14.46
N ALA A 130 1.72 -8.11 -15.18
CA ALA A 130 2.01 -6.70 -14.98
C ALA A 130 0.71 -5.87 -15.01
N ASP A 131 0.45 -5.14 -13.92
CA ASP A 131 -0.66 -4.20 -13.82
C ASP A 131 -0.15 -2.78 -13.94
N TYR A 132 -0.74 -2.02 -14.84
CA TYR A 132 -0.45 -0.60 -15.07
C TYR A 132 -1.60 0.25 -14.55
N ILE A 133 -1.29 1.21 -13.70
CA ILE A 133 -2.27 2.13 -13.12
C ILE A 133 -1.83 3.55 -13.39
N ILE A 134 -2.72 4.37 -13.92
CA ILE A 134 -2.54 5.82 -14.04
C ILE A 134 -3.78 6.52 -13.52
N GLY A 135 -3.62 7.61 -12.78
CA GLY A 135 -4.78 8.30 -12.20
C GLY A 135 -4.47 9.69 -11.69
N LEU A 136 -5.55 10.35 -11.30
CA LEU A 136 -5.56 11.71 -10.75
C LEU A 136 -6.06 11.65 -9.28
N PRO A 137 -5.17 11.46 -8.31
CA PRO A 137 -5.55 11.60 -6.91
C PRO A 137 -5.79 13.08 -6.55
N ILE A 138 -6.90 13.30 -5.86
CA ILE A 138 -7.31 14.55 -5.24
C ILE A 138 -7.30 14.29 -3.75
N ASN A 139 -6.33 14.85 -3.07
CA ASN A 139 -6.04 14.58 -1.66
C ASN A 139 -6.39 15.79 -0.80
N PHE A 140 -6.95 15.53 0.37
CA PHE A 140 -7.25 16.56 1.36
C PHE A 140 -6.77 16.11 2.73
N ARG A 141 -6.25 17.05 3.53
CA ARG A 141 -5.94 16.82 4.94
C ARG A 141 -6.26 18.05 5.78
N ARG A 142 -6.85 17.79 6.92
CA ARG A 142 -7.01 18.78 7.99
C ARG A 142 -6.85 18.10 9.34
N LYS A 143 -5.77 18.43 10.04
CA LYS A 143 -5.43 17.83 11.34
C LYS A 143 -5.31 16.29 11.25
N ALA A 144 -6.12 15.57 12.01
CA ALA A 144 -6.17 14.12 12.05
C ALA A 144 -6.91 13.47 10.84
N PHE A 145 -7.81 14.22 10.22
CA PHE A 145 -8.60 13.71 9.10
C PHE A 145 -7.86 13.90 7.77
N SER A 146 -7.88 12.87 6.93
CA SER A 146 -7.47 12.98 5.53
C SER A 146 -8.38 12.16 4.62
N MET A 147 -8.44 12.57 3.36
CA MET A 147 -9.26 11.96 2.32
C MET A 147 -8.45 11.86 1.03
N ARG A 148 -8.59 10.78 0.32
CA ARG A 148 -8.18 10.62 -1.08
C ARG A 148 -9.40 10.30 -1.92
N PHE A 149 -9.65 11.09 -2.94
CA PHE A 149 -10.49 10.73 -4.07
C PHE A 149 -9.58 10.52 -5.27
N ARG A 150 -9.74 9.43 -6.01
CA ARG A 150 -8.90 9.11 -7.16
C ARG A 150 -9.77 8.62 -8.31
N LEU A 151 -9.60 9.25 -9.48
CA LEU A 151 -10.04 8.68 -10.76
C LEU A 151 -8.83 8.02 -11.39
N TYR A 152 -8.93 6.75 -11.79
CA TYR A 152 -7.80 6.03 -12.34
C TYR A 152 -8.21 5.01 -13.38
N HIS A 153 -7.29 4.73 -14.28
CA HIS A 153 -7.34 3.62 -15.22
C HIS A 153 -6.38 2.53 -14.75
N GLN A 154 -6.83 1.28 -14.83
CA GLN A 154 -5.98 0.11 -14.64
C GLN A 154 -6.11 -0.81 -15.85
N SER A 155 -4.98 -1.31 -16.35
CA SER A 155 -4.91 -2.41 -17.30
C SER A 155 -3.98 -3.50 -16.78
N SER A 156 -4.27 -4.76 -17.12
CA SER A 156 -3.51 -5.92 -16.65
C SER A 156 -3.09 -6.80 -17.82
N HIS A 157 -1.85 -7.25 -17.81
CA HIS A 157 -1.24 -8.01 -18.88
C HIS A 157 -0.50 -9.24 -18.33
N LEU A 158 -0.61 -10.36 -19.01
CA LEU A 158 0.21 -11.55 -18.76
C LEU A 158 1.57 -11.41 -19.45
N GLY A 159 2.58 -12.07 -18.87
CA GLY A 159 3.86 -12.25 -19.53
C GLY A 159 3.78 -13.25 -20.68
N ASP A 160 4.53 -12.99 -21.74
CA ASP A 160 4.54 -13.85 -22.93
C ASP A 160 5.10 -15.25 -22.58
N GLU A 161 6.13 -15.32 -21.74
CA GLU A 161 6.74 -16.56 -21.28
C GLU A 161 5.73 -17.43 -20.52
N PHE A 162 4.90 -16.81 -19.67
CA PHE A 162 3.84 -17.51 -18.94
C PHE A 162 2.78 -18.08 -19.87
N LEU A 163 2.38 -17.32 -20.89
CA LEU A 163 1.39 -17.75 -21.88
C LEU A 163 1.88 -18.90 -22.77
N LEU A 164 3.18 -18.92 -23.09
CA LEU A 164 3.78 -19.89 -23.98
C LEU A 164 4.21 -21.19 -23.30
N ARG A 165 4.01 -21.32 -21.98
CA ARG A 165 4.37 -22.54 -21.24
C ARG A 165 3.53 -23.73 -21.70
N GLU A 166 4.17 -24.84 -22.04
CA GLU A 166 3.50 -26.12 -22.39
C GLU A 166 2.62 -26.64 -21.23
N SER A 167 2.98 -26.31 -19.99
CA SER A 167 2.24 -26.67 -18.77
C SER A 167 0.92 -25.91 -18.61
N ASN A 168 0.69 -24.83 -19.36
CA ASN A 168 -0.48 -23.95 -19.25
C ASN A 168 -1.35 -23.91 -20.54
N PRO A 169 -1.68 -25.06 -21.19
CA PRO A 169 -2.36 -25.04 -22.49
C PRO A 169 -3.80 -24.50 -22.45
N LYS A 170 -4.33 -24.15 -21.27
CA LYS A 170 -5.74 -23.77 -21.08
C LYS A 170 -5.93 -22.39 -20.44
N PHE A 171 -4.85 -21.64 -20.20
CA PHE A 171 -5.00 -20.33 -19.60
C PHE A 171 -5.53 -19.35 -20.67
N GLU A 172 -6.79 -18.97 -20.55
CA GLU A 172 -7.38 -17.95 -21.41
C GLU A 172 -7.08 -16.57 -20.85
N ARG A 173 -6.37 -15.75 -21.63
CA ARG A 173 -6.11 -14.36 -21.29
C ARG A 173 -7.42 -13.57 -21.25
N GLU A 174 -7.73 -12.98 -20.13
CA GLU A 174 -8.79 -11.99 -20.03
C GLU A 174 -8.27 -10.58 -20.34
N ASN A 175 -9.02 -9.79 -21.08
CA ASN A 175 -8.69 -8.39 -21.30
C ASN A 175 -9.18 -7.56 -20.12
N ILE A 176 -8.38 -7.52 -19.04
CA ILE A 176 -8.71 -6.76 -17.85
C ILE A 176 -8.30 -5.30 -18.02
N SER A 177 -9.29 -4.45 -18.15
CA SER A 177 -9.10 -3.01 -18.28
C SER A 177 -10.30 -2.26 -17.73
N PHE A 178 -10.09 -1.29 -16.83
CA PHE A 178 -11.18 -0.52 -16.26
C PHE A 178 -10.77 0.89 -15.83
N GLU A 179 -11.75 1.80 -15.81
CA GLU A 179 -11.68 3.08 -15.14
C GLU A 179 -12.50 3.00 -13.85
N ALA A 180 -11.93 3.52 -12.75
CA ALA A 180 -12.57 3.50 -11.45
C ALA A 180 -12.49 4.84 -10.73
N ALA A 181 -13.50 5.07 -9.89
CA ALA A 181 -13.52 6.12 -8.88
C ALA A 181 -13.31 5.48 -7.50
N GLU A 182 -12.27 5.89 -6.80
CA GLU A 182 -11.95 5.46 -5.43
C GLU A 182 -12.14 6.61 -4.46
N MET A 183 -12.68 6.32 -3.27
CA MET A 183 -12.67 7.25 -2.16
C MET A 183 -12.22 6.54 -0.88
N ILE A 184 -11.18 7.07 -0.23
CA ILE A 184 -10.66 6.60 1.06
C ILE A 184 -10.67 7.76 2.06
N LEU A 185 -11.32 7.55 3.19
CA LEU A 185 -11.31 8.42 4.35
C LEU A 185 -10.37 7.85 5.40
N SER A 186 -9.68 8.70 6.14
CA SER A 186 -8.67 8.27 7.11
C SER A 186 -8.63 9.19 8.33
N LEU A 187 -8.43 8.59 9.51
CA LEU A 187 -8.26 9.27 10.77
C LEU A 187 -6.97 8.84 11.46
N ASP A 188 -6.14 9.82 11.82
CA ASP A 188 -4.90 9.62 12.58
C ASP A 188 -5.16 9.85 14.08
N GLY A 189 -4.82 8.89 14.92
CA GLY A 189 -4.94 8.97 16.39
C GLY A 189 -3.66 8.47 17.09
N GLY A 190 -2.84 9.39 17.61
CA GLY A 190 -1.58 9.00 18.24
C GLY A 190 -0.68 8.17 17.30
N PRO A 191 -0.29 6.91 17.61
CA PRO A 191 0.47 6.03 16.72
C PRO A 191 -0.38 5.33 15.67
N PHE A 192 -1.67 5.38 15.78
CA PHE A 192 -2.60 4.65 14.95
C PHE A 192 -3.17 5.51 13.83
N ARG A 193 -3.52 4.88 12.74
CA ARG A 193 -4.34 5.37 11.65
C ARG A 193 -5.37 4.31 11.33
N ILE A 194 -6.62 4.71 11.18
CA ILE A 194 -7.67 3.88 10.61
C ILE A 194 -8.14 4.51 9.30
N TYR A 195 -8.54 3.70 8.36
CA TYR A 195 -9.07 4.17 7.09
C TYR A 195 -10.15 3.24 6.57
N GLY A 196 -11.01 3.79 5.73
CA GLY A 196 -12.04 3.02 5.04
C GLY A 196 -12.64 3.80 3.89
N GLY A 197 -13.22 3.06 2.97
CA GLY A 197 -13.83 3.59 1.76
C GLY A 197 -14.14 2.50 0.76
N GLY A 198 -14.02 2.81 -0.52
CA GLY A 198 -14.29 1.84 -1.57
C GLY A 198 -14.04 2.40 -2.95
N GLU A 199 -14.31 1.55 -3.93
CA GLU A 199 -14.10 1.82 -5.35
C GLU A 199 -15.39 1.49 -6.12
N TYR A 200 -15.62 2.22 -7.19
CA TYR A 200 -16.67 1.99 -8.15
C TYR A 200 -16.09 1.96 -9.56
N LEU A 201 -16.25 0.83 -10.27
CA LEU A 201 -15.80 0.65 -11.64
C LEU A 201 -16.77 1.36 -12.59
N LEU A 202 -16.32 2.45 -13.19
CA LEU A 202 -17.08 3.29 -14.11
C LEU A 202 -17.25 2.61 -15.45
N ARG A 203 -16.15 2.26 -16.08
CA ARG A 203 -16.05 1.49 -17.31
C ARG A 203 -15.17 0.27 -17.05
N ARG A 204 -15.48 -0.85 -17.68
CA ARG A 204 -14.82 -2.11 -17.41
C ARG A 204 -14.83 -3.05 -18.62
N GLU A 205 -13.75 -3.76 -18.78
CA GLU A 205 -13.59 -4.93 -19.62
C GLU A 205 -12.95 -6.04 -18.77
N PRO A 206 -13.55 -7.24 -18.72
CA PRO A 206 -14.84 -7.65 -19.35
C PRO A 206 -16.05 -6.86 -18.80
N LYS A 207 -17.13 -6.75 -19.58
CA LYS A 207 -18.31 -5.94 -19.24
C LYS A 207 -19.12 -6.50 -18.07
N ASP A 208 -18.97 -7.77 -17.79
CA ASP A 208 -19.62 -8.50 -16.70
C ASP A 208 -18.90 -8.37 -15.36
N LEU A 209 -17.67 -7.82 -15.31
CA LEU A 209 -17.02 -7.51 -14.02
C LEU A 209 -17.96 -6.74 -13.11
N GLU A 210 -18.05 -7.14 -11.85
CA GLU A 210 -18.82 -6.41 -10.86
C GLU A 210 -18.17 -5.07 -10.48
N ARG A 211 -18.97 -4.14 -9.93
CA ARG A 211 -18.55 -2.73 -9.84
C ARG A 211 -17.99 -2.28 -8.51
N TYR A 212 -18.38 -2.94 -7.42
CA TYR A 212 -18.14 -2.40 -6.09
C TYR A 212 -16.97 -3.11 -5.40
N VAL A 213 -16.11 -2.31 -4.78
CA VAL A 213 -15.04 -2.78 -3.90
C VAL A 213 -15.12 -2.01 -2.59
N ALA A 214 -15.19 -2.72 -1.47
CA ALA A 214 -15.02 -2.16 -0.14
C ALA A 214 -13.55 -2.25 0.27
N HIS A 215 -13.05 -1.24 0.96
CA HIS A 215 -11.65 -1.15 1.34
C HIS A 215 -11.52 -0.52 2.73
N GLY A 216 -10.66 -1.09 3.59
CA GLY A 216 -10.40 -0.55 4.91
C GLY A 216 -9.16 -1.12 5.55
N GLY A 217 -8.70 -0.48 6.63
CA GLY A 217 -7.51 -0.99 7.31
C GLY A 217 -7.07 -0.15 8.50
N VAL A 218 -6.01 -0.62 9.12
CA VAL A 218 -5.39 0.02 10.27
C VAL A 218 -3.87 0.05 10.12
N GLU A 219 -3.24 1.10 10.64
CA GLU A 219 -1.79 1.22 10.63
C GLU A 219 -1.29 1.65 12.01
N LEU A 220 -0.12 1.14 12.37
CA LEU A 220 0.66 1.52 13.54
C LEU A 220 1.97 2.14 13.07
N ARG A 221 2.18 3.42 13.36
CA ARG A 221 3.41 4.16 13.05
C ARG A 221 3.81 5.02 14.25
N PRO A 222 4.49 4.46 15.28
CA PRO A 222 4.95 5.22 16.44
C PRO A 222 5.83 6.39 16.03
N ALA A 223 5.67 7.53 16.71
CA ALA A 223 6.54 8.69 16.48
C ALA A 223 7.98 8.45 16.99
N ARG A 224 8.10 7.61 18.03
CA ARG A 224 9.39 7.27 18.65
C ARG A 224 10.21 6.39 17.72
N ARG A 225 11.45 6.79 17.47
CA ARG A 225 12.45 5.95 16.83
C ARG A 225 13.01 4.96 17.84
N LEU A 226 13.12 3.71 17.44
CA LEU A 226 13.72 2.65 18.26
C LEU A 226 15.23 2.84 18.38
N LEU A 227 15.86 3.18 17.26
CA LEU A 227 17.31 3.41 17.15
C LEU A 227 17.55 4.71 16.39
N ARG A 228 18.69 5.35 16.71
CA ARG A 228 19.20 6.52 15.99
C ARG A 228 20.68 6.28 15.68
N PHE A 229 21.05 6.46 14.44
CA PHE A 229 22.45 6.40 13.99
C PHE A 229 22.94 7.84 13.75
N GLY A 230 23.35 8.50 14.83
CA GLY A 230 23.72 9.91 14.83
C GLY A 230 22.62 10.82 14.28
N THR A 231 23.00 11.73 13.40
CA THR A 231 22.10 12.63 12.65
C THR A 231 21.67 12.04 11.30
N VAL A 232 22.16 10.84 10.94
CA VAL A 232 22.03 10.30 9.56
C VAL A 232 20.75 9.51 9.36
N ALA A 233 20.38 8.65 10.32
CA ALA A 233 19.22 7.78 10.16
C ALA A 233 18.53 7.46 11.48
N GLY A 234 17.22 7.24 11.43
CA GLY A 234 16.41 6.70 12.51
C GLY A 234 15.66 5.48 12.06
N VAL A 235 15.49 4.52 12.97
CA VAL A 235 14.73 3.28 12.73
C VAL A 235 13.43 3.32 13.49
N ARG A 236 12.33 2.97 12.85
CA ARG A 236 10.99 2.96 13.41
C ARG A 236 10.32 1.64 13.07
N PHE A 237 9.69 1.02 14.05
CA PHE A 237 8.80 -0.10 13.82
C PHE A 237 7.49 0.41 13.19
N VAL A 238 6.97 -0.33 12.22
CA VAL A 238 5.66 -0.08 11.60
C VAL A 238 4.90 -1.39 11.42
N ALA A 239 3.59 -1.32 11.50
CA ALA A 239 2.71 -2.44 11.19
C ALA A 239 1.42 -1.92 10.56
N GLY A 240 0.82 -2.69 9.68
CA GLY A 240 -0.46 -2.38 9.07
C GLY A 240 -1.20 -3.64 8.66
N GLY A 241 -2.53 -3.54 8.69
CA GLY A 241 -3.46 -4.50 8.14
C GLY A 241 -4.40 -3.80 7.16
N ASP A 242 -4.64 -4.42 6.05
CA ASP A 242 -5.50 -3.96 4.97
C ASP A 242 -6.51 -5.03 4.61
N LEU A 243 -7.71 -4.65 4.30
CA LEU A 243 -8.80 -5.53 3.92
C LEU A 243 -9.51 -4.95 2.71
N LYS A 244 -9.60 -5.74 1.63
CA LYS A 244 -10.43 -5.46 0.47
C LYS A 244 -11.45 -6.58 0.28
N ALA A 245 -12.64 -6.22 -0.17
CA ALA A 245 -13.69 -7.16 -0.56
C ALA A 245 -14.40 -6.61 -1.78
N SER A 246 -14.41 -7.37 -2.87
CA SER A 246 -15.07 -7.00 -4.12
C SER A 246 -16.37 -7.77 -4.33
N GLN A 247 -17.32 -7.14 -4.95
CA GLN A 247 -18.56 -7.78 -5.37
C GLN A 247 -18.27 -8.93 -6.35
N GLU A 248 -17.28 -8.78 -7.24
CA GLU A 248 -16.82 -9.80 -8.18
C GLU A 248 -16.39 -11.12 -7.49
N GLN A 249 -15.96 -11.04 -6.25
CA GLN A 249 -15.51 -12.17 -5.45
C GLN A 249 -16.54 -12.56 -4.35
N ASP A 250 -17.82 -12.27 -4.56
CA ASP A 250 -18.87 -12.51 -3.57
C ASP A 250 -18.54 -11.92 -2.19
N TRP A 251 -17.87 -10.78 -2.17
CA TRP A 251 -17.41 -10.08 -0.96
C TRP A 251 -16.44 -10.90 -0.10
N LYS A 252 -15.77 -11.91 -0.67
CA LYS A 252 -14.72 -12.66 0.04
C LYS A 252 -13.60 -11.71 0.40
N PRO A 253 -13.18 -11.66 1.67
CA PRO A 253 -12.15 -10.73 2.09
C PRO A 253 -10.76 -11.14 1.61
N ALA A 254 -10.05 -10.20 1.04
CA ALA A 254 -8.61 -10.23 0.85
C ALA A 254 -7.96 -9.51 2.01
N VAL A 255 -7.09 -10.17 2.76
CA VAL A 255 -6.42 -9.62 3.94
C VAL A 255 -4.93 -9.56 3.69
N SER A 256 -4.37 -8.37 3.85
CA SER A 256 -2.93 -8.10 3.76
C SER A 256 -2.40 -7.58 5.08
N VAL A 257 -1.25 -8.06 5.49
CA VAL A 257 -0.52 -7.58 6.67
C VAL A 257 0.91 -7.27 6.28
N ARG A 258 1.39 -6.08 6.65
CA ARG A 258 2.79 -5.69 6.53
C ARG A 258 3.32 -5.20 7.87
N THR A 259 4.49 -5.66 8.25
CA THR A 259 5.16 -5.26 9.49
C THR A 259 6.67 -5.26 9.32
N GLY A 260 7.36 -4.38 10.02
CA GLY A 260 8.82 -4.33 9.96
C GLY A 260 9.39 -2.99 10.38
N PHE A 261 10.44 -2.56 9.72
CA PHE A 261 11.20 -1.38 10.10
C PHE A 261 11.30 -0.39 8.95
N GLU A 262 10.93 0.85 9.22
CA GLU A 262 11.18 1.99 8.34
C GLU A 262 12.41 2.76 8.80
N PHE A 263 13.23 3.14 7.82
CA PHE A 263 14.44 3.95 7.98
C PHE A 263 14.16 5.33 7.40
N ASP A 264 14.35 6.37 8.20
CA ASP A 264 14.17 7.76 7.79
C ASP A 264 15.37 8.63 8.20
N ARG A 265 15.60 9.71 7.47
CA ARG A 265 16.53 10.74 7.92
C ARG A 265 15.89 11.57 9.04
N PRO A 266 16.69 12.10 9.99
CA PRO A 266 16.21 13.11 10.92
C PRO A 266 15.60 14.29 10.17
N ARG A 267 14.57 14.92 10.77
CA ARG A 267 13.76 15.99 10.13
C ARG A 267 14.50 17.29 9.79
N ASP A 268 15.74 17.41 10.20
CA ASP A 268 16.52 18.64 10.09
C ASP A 268 17.15 18.86 8.68
N THR A 269 16.86 17.93 7.74
CA THR A 269 17.30 18.06 6.34
C THR A 269 16.13 18.51 5.48
N ASP A 270 16.26 19.65 4.83
CA ASP A 270 15.39 20.11 3.74
C ASP A 270 16.08 19.83 2.39
N PRO A 271 15.49 19.10 1.43
CA PRO A 271 14.15 18.47 1.51
C PRO A 271 14.12 17.25 2.43
N PRO A 272 12.94 16.94 3.00
CA PRO A 272 12.73 15.74 3.81
C PRO A 272 13.20 14.50 3.05
N GLY A 273 14.04 13.70 3.69
CA GLY A 273 14.68 12.57 3.04
C GLY A 273 13.70 11.47 2.62
N ARG A 274 14.09 10.75 1.59
CA ARG A 274 13.43 9.51 1.18
C ARG A 274 13.40 8.53 2.35
N ARG A 275 12.34 7.72 2.41
CA ARG A 275 12.23 6.61 3.36
C ARG A 275 12.36 5.30 2.62
N TRP A 276 12.94 4.33 3.30
CA TRP A 276 12.87 2.95 2.88
C TRP A 276 12.55 2.06 4.08
N GLY A 277 12.05 0.87 3.85
CA GLY A 277 11.70 -0.07 4.90
C GLY A 277 12.01 -1.49 4.49
N LEU A 278 12.37 -2.31 5.47
CA LEU A 278 12.38 -3.76 5.37
C LEU A 278 11.09 -4.26 6.01
N LEU A 279 10.17 -4.77 5.20
CA LEU A 279 8.86 -5.21 5.65
C LEU A 279 8.68 -6.69 5.38
N PHE A 280 8.10 -7.38 6.37
CA PHE A 280 7.50 -8.70 6.21
C PHE A 280 6.08 -8.52 5.71
N GLU A 281 5.66 -9.41 4.81
CA GLU A 281 4.37 -9.37 4.14
C GLU A 281 3.66 -10.72 4.32
N ALA A 282 2.37 -10.68 4.58
CA ALA A 282 1.50 -11.83 4.56
C ALA A 282 0.15 -11.46 3.93
N TYR A 283 -0.39 -12.35 3.14
CA TYR A 283 -1.64 -12.13 2.40
C TYR A 283 -2.46 -13.39 2.32
N THR A 284 -3.78 -13.25 2.29
CA THR A 284 -4.72 -14.33 1.98
C THR A 284 -5.99 -13.77 1.37
N GLY A 285 -6.50 -14.42 0.35
CA GLY A 285 -7.75 -14.06 -0.34
C GLY A 285 -7.62 -14.06 -1.86
N PRO A 286 -8.57 -13.46 -2.58
CA PRO A 286 -8.48 -13.25 -4.02
C PRO A 286 -7.21 -12.51 -4.39
N SER A 287 -6.50 -12.96 -5.44
CA SER A 287 -5.23 -12.37 -5.85
C SER A 287 -5.37 -10.85 -6.12
N PRO A 288 -4.46 -10.02 -5.63
CA PRO A 288 -4.48 -8.59 -5.92
C PRO A 288 -4.03 -8.26 -7.35
N TYR A 289 -3.53 -9.24 -8.12
CA TYR A 289 -3.03 -9.05 -9.48
C TYR A 289 -4.11 -9.33 -10.51
N GLY A 290 -4.28 -8.40 -11.46
CA GLY A 290 -5.45 -8.33 -12.30
C GLY A 290 -5.72 -9.57 -13.13
N GLN A 291 -4.70 -10.20 -13.73
CA GLN A 291 -4.92 -11.42 -14.53
C GLN A 291 -5.28 -12.64 -13.68
N PHE A 292 -4.97 -12.60 -12.40
CA PHE A 292 -5.22 -13.70 -11.46
C PHE A 292 -6.29 -13.37 -10.43
N PHE A 293 -7.08 -12.31 -10.63
CA PHE A 293 -8.04 -11.80 -9.64
C PHE A 293 -9.08 -12.82 -9.16
N ARG A 294 -9.34 -13.89 -9.92
CA ARG A 294 -10.24 -14.99 -9.55
C ARG A 294 -9.58 -16.06 -8.70
N ASN A 295 -8.25 -16.12 -8.70
CA ASN A 295 -7.50 -17.14 -7.98
C ASN A 295 -7.45 -16.79 -6.47
N GLN A 296 -7.61 -17.81 -5.63
CA GLN A 296 -7.37 -17.67 -4.20
C GLN A 296 -5.88 -17.92 -3.94
N VAL A 297 -5.22 -16.96 -3.31
CA VAL A 297 -3.80 -17.04 -3.03
C VAL A 297 -3.51 -16.79 -1.55
N ARG A 298 -2.43 -17.38 -1.08
CA ARG A 298 -1.79 -17.05 0.19
C ARG A 298 -0.33 -16.85 -0.06
N TYR A 299 0.24 -15.79 0.45
CA TYR A 299 1.68 -15.62 0.41
C TYR A 299 2.23 -15.04 1.70
N PHE A 300 3.50 -15.30 1.92
CA PHE A 300 4.29 -14.63 2.94
C PHE A 300 5.69 -14.38 2.41
N GLY A 301 6.33 -13.36 2.89
CA GLY A 301 7.68 -13.02 2.45
C GLY A 301 8.19 -11.73 3.06
N ALA A 302 9.16 -11.16 2.42
CA ALA A 302 9.76 -9.90 2.83
C ALA A 302 10.22 -9.08 1.64
N GLY A 303 10.23 -7.76 1.81
CA GLY A 303 10.64 -6.85 0.75
C GLY A 303 11.25 -5.57 1.26
N ILE A 304 11.96 -4.91 0.36
CA ILE A 304 12.45 -3.54 0.56
C ILE A 304 11.45 -2.60 -0.08
N HIS A 305 10.91 -1.71 0.72
CA HIS A 305 9.89 -0.73 0.31
C HIS A 305 10.47 0.67 0.34
N PHE A 306 10.12 1.48 -0.67
CA PHE A 306 10.58 2.86 -0.80
C PHE A 306 9.38 3.81 -0.80
N THR A 307 9.51 4.95 -0.13
CA THR A 307 8.60 6.10 -0.26
C THR A 307 9.43 7.23 -0.84
N LEU A 308 9.10 7.59 -2.06
CA LEU A 308 9.78 8.63 -2.84
C LEU A 308 9.30 10.02 -2.43
#